data_b0ad5e8e200b19c7ced196b6a166a180
#
_entry.id   b0ad5e8e200b19c7ced196b6a166a180
#
_cell.length_a   1.000
_cell.length_b   1.000
_cell.length_c   1.000
_cell.angle_alpha   90.00
_cell.angle_beta   90.00
_cell.angle_gamma   90.00
#
_symmetry.space_group_name_H-M   'P 1'
#
loop_
_entity.id
_entity.type
_entity.pdbx_description
1 polymer ?
#
loop_
_entity_poly.entity_id
_entity_poly.type
_entity_poly.pdbx_seq_one_letter_code
_entity_poly.pdbx_strand_id
1 'polypeptide(L)'
;MEDLDGQDQKTNISEGTGSVIEDKVSKAPALEPNKPIIKREKTYLYHANKQYTQLKEQADLLIKQAELIQERVNLSEHIYSIDFNFKPVLLKEYFLYEKGLSLISPREWNHEHLGDFISTVRQLGDSTWEKT
;
A
#
# COMPACT_ATOMS: atom_id res chain seq x y z
N MET A 1 -2.57 -8.83 -28.87
CA MET A 1 -2.21 -8.67 -29.33
C MET A 1 -2.29 -8.56 -29.43
N GLU A 2 -2.19 -8.44 -28.83
CA GLU A 2 -1.84 -8.19 -29.14
C GLU A 2 -1.99 -8.06 -28.96
N ASP A 3 -2.03 -7.96 -28.62
CA ASP A 3 -1.81 -7.74 -28.79
C ASP A 3 -2.05 -7.67 -28.49
N LEU A 4 -2.10 -7.59 -28.04
CA LEU A 4 -1.83 -7.41 -28.10
C LEU A 4 -1.55 -7.55 -28.11
N ASP A 5 -1.38 -7.48 -27.97
CA ASP A 5 -0.68 -7.53 -28.22
C ASP A 5 -0.25 -7.57 -28.17
N GLY A 6 -0.14 -7.63 -27.72
CA GLY A 6 0.73 -7.56 -27.85
C GLY A 6 1.08 -7.46 -27.43
N GLN A 7 1.31 -7.24 -27.23
CA GLN A 7 1.93 -7.05 -27.06
C GLN A 7 2.15 -7.06 -26.57
N ASP A 8 2.16 -7.08 -26.39
CA ASP A 8 2.61 -6.92 -26.03
C ASP A 8 2.61 -7.00 -25.43
N GLN A 9 2.63 -6.95 -25.02
CA GLN A 9 2.88 -6.73 -24.57
C GLN A 9 3.07 -6.68 -23.86
N LYS A 10 3.34 -6.58 -23.33
CA LYS A 10 3.68 -6.22 -22.75
C LYS A 10 3.48 -6.01 -21.99
N THR A 11 3.41 -5.98 -21.49
CA THR A 11 3.21 -5.56 -20.84
C THR A 11 3.18 -5.18 -20.13
N ASN A 12 3.44 -4.87 -19.84
CA ASN A 12 3.60 -4.33 -19.09
C ASN A 12 3.17 -3.86 -18.26
N ILE A 13 3.14 -3.77 -17.64
CA ILE A 13 2.72 -3.16 -16.84
C ILE A 13 3.41 -2.94 -15.88
N SER A 14 4.10 -2.98 -15.54
CA SER A 14 4.78 -2.87 -14.72
C SER A 14 5.50 -1.90 -14.54
N GLU A 15 6.02 -1.58 -14.54
CA GLU A 15 6.65 -0.73 -14.31
C GLU A 15 6.11 0.24 -14.45
N GLY A 16 5.90 0.42 -14.22
CA GLY A 16 5.50 1.39 -14.35
C GLY A 16 4.37 1.56 -14.52
N THR A 17 4.22 1.21 -14.44
CA THR A 17 3.31 1.14 -14.51
C THR A 17 2.31 1.60 -15.06
N GLY A 18 1.79 1.10 -15.39
CA GLY A 18 0.69 1.53 -15.99
C GLY A 18 0.86 2.68 -16.77
N SER A 19 1.98 2.95 -16.87
CA SER A 19 2.29 4.19 -17.44
C SER A 19 1.90 4.26 -18.88
N VAL A 20 1.99 3.19 -19.61
CA VAL A 20 1.65 3.27 -21.02
C VAL A 20 0.17 3.58 -21.20
N ILE A 21 -0.67 2.89 -20.51
CA ILE A 21 -2.09 3.13 -20.59
C ILE A 21 -2.42 4.49 -20.02
N GLU A 22 -1.82 4.83 -18.94
CA GLU A 22 -2.07 6.10 -18.29
C GLU A 22 -1.68 7.24 -19.20
N ASP A 23 -0.56 7.14 -19.87
CA ASP A 23 -0.11 8.18 -20.75
C ASP A 23 -1.06 8.35 -21.92
N LYS A 24 -1.52 7.27 -22.48
CA LYS A 24 -2.43 7.35 -23.61
C LYS A 24 -3.74 7.98 -23.22
N VAL A 25 -4.27 7.61 -22.09
CA VAL A 25 -5.54 8.17 -21.67
C VAL A 25 -5.37 9.62 -21.25
N SER A 26 -4.30 9.93 -20.54
CA SER A 26 -4.08 11.29 -20.11
C SER A 26 -3.87 12.23 -21.26
N LYS A 27 -3.28 11.74 -22.32
CA LYS A 27 -3.00 12.58 -23.48
C LYS A 27 -4.15 12.66 -24.42
N ALA A 28 -5.15 11.84 -24.22
CA ALA A 28 -6.33 11.94 -25.06
C ALA A 28 -6.99 13.28 -24.79
N PRO A 29 -7.72 13.78 -25.73
CA PRO A 29 -8.41 15.04 -25.52
C PRO A 29 -9.27 14.93 -24.28
N ALA A 30 -8.95 15.69 -23.30
CA ALA A 30 -9.71 15.66 -22.08
C ALA A 30 -11.04 16.32 -22.26
N LEU A 31 -12.00 15.86 -21.49
CA LEU A 31 -13.30 16.51 -21.51
C LEU A 31 -13.23 17.64 -20.54
N GLU A 32 -13.45 18.80 -21.02
CA GLU A 32 -13.41 19.97 -20.17
C GLU A 32 -14.79 20.26 -19.62
N PRO A 33 -14.90 20.35 -18.34
CA PRO A 33 -16.23 20.53 -17.73
C PRO A 33 -16.93 21.77 -18.20
N ASN A 34 -16.19 22.78 -18.62
CA ASN A 34 -16.80 24.01 -19.03
C ASN A 34 -17.28 24.02 -20.43
N LYS A 35 -16.91 23.07 -21.20
CA LYS A 35 -17.32 23.11 -22.58
C LYS A 35 -18.75 22.68 -22.68
N PRO A 36 -19.49 23.36 -23.49
CA PRO A 36 -20.87 23.02 -23.68
C PRO A 36 -20.90 21.80 -24.53
N ILE A 37 -21.92 21.15 -24.50
CA ILE A 37 -22.25 20.09 -25.27
C ILE A 37 -21.29 19.30 -25.88
N ILE A 38 -21.22 18.15 -25.46
CA ILE A 38 -20.41 17.17 -26.06
C ILE A 38 -21.15 16.59 -27.19
N LYS A 39 -20.58 16.66 -28.36
CA LYS A 39 -21.21 16.10 -29.52
C LYS A 39 -21.35 14.62 -29.32
N ARG A 40 -22.38 14.09 -29.95
CA ARG A 40 -22.69 12.69 -29.78
C ARG A 40 -21.50 11.80 -30.06
N GLU A 41 -20.75 12.13 -31.11
CA GLU A 41 -19.63 11.29 -31.46
C GLU A 41 -18.52 11.33 -30.43
N LYS A 42 -18.57 12.24 -29.46
CA LYS A 42 -17.55 12.29 -28.41
C LYS A 42 -18.04 11.77 -27.08
N THR A 43 -19.25 11.28 -27.03
CA THR A 43 -19.78 10.72 -25.81
C THR A 43 -18.93 9.55 -25.32
N TYR A 44 -18.38 8.79 -26.26
CA TYR A 44 -17.55 7.66 -25.88
C TYR A 44 -16.30 8.09 -25.13
N LEU A 45 -15.76 9.27 -25.45
CA LEU A 45 -14.60 9.79 -24.72
C LEU A 45 -14.96 10.12 -23.28
N TYR A 46 -16.13 10.64 -23.07
CA TYR A 46 -16.57 10.95 -21.73
C TYR A 46 -16.67 9.67 -20.89
N HIS A 47 -17.31 8.66 -21.43
CA HIS A 47 -17.46 7.41 -20.70
C HIS A 47 -16.12 6.69 -20.48
N ALA A 48 -15.27 6.71 -21.50
CA ALA A 48 -13.96 6.10 -21.38
C ALA A 48 -13.12 6.79 -20.29
N ASN A 49 -13.18 8.12 -20.26
CA ASN A 49 -12.45 8.87 -19.25
C ASN A 49 -12.96 8.57 -17.86
N LYS A 50 -14.27 8.44 -17.71
CA LYS A 50 -14.84 8.11 -16.42
C LYS A 50 -14.43 6.73 -15.98
N GLN A 51 -14.44 5.76 -16.88
CA GLN A 51 -14.00 4.41 -16.58
C GLN A 51 -12.53 4.37 -16.19
N TYR A 52 -11.70 5.12 -16.89
CA TYR A 52 -10.28 5.18 -16.57
C TYR A 52 -10.09 5.73 -15.16
N THR A 53 -10.80 6.80 -14.82
CA THR A 53 -10.68 7.40 -13.49
C THR A 53 -11.07 6.40 -12.41
N GLN A 54 -12.13 5.67 -12.63
CA GLN A 54 -12.57 4.66 -11.67
C GLN A 54 -11.52 3.57 -11.47
N LEU A 55 -10.94 3.11 -12.58
CA LEU A 55 -9.91 2.07 -12.51
C LEU A 55 -8.66 2.58 -11.83
N LYS A 56 -8.31 3.83 -12.10
CA LYS A 56 -7.14 4.42 -11.47
C LYS A 56 -7.33 4.50 -9.95
N GLU A 57 -8.52 4.88 -9.53
CA GLU A 57 -8.81 4.93 -8.10
C GLU A 57 -8.71 3.56 -7.45
N GLN A 58 -9.17 2.52 -8.14
CA GLN A 58 -9.05 1.17 -7.64
C GLN A 58 -7.59 0.73 -7.56
N ALA A 59 -6.80 1.09 -8.57
CA ALA A 59 -5.39 0.77 -8.59
C ALA A 59 -4.66 1.46 -7.43
N ASP A 60 -4.98 2.73 -7.18
CA ASP A 60 -4.37 3.47 -6.09
C ASP A 60 -4.70 2.81 -4.75
N LEU A 61 -5.92 2.33 -4.59
CA LEU A 61 -6.31 1.64 -3.37
C LEU A 61 -5.53 0.36 -3.19
N LEU A 62 -5.35 -0.40 -4.26
CA LEU A 62 -4.59 -1.66 -4.21
C LEU A 62 -3.13 -1.39 -3.86
N ILE A 63 -2.56 -0.32 -4.40
CA ILE A 63 -1.20 0.05 -4.07
C ILE A 63 -1.06 0.36 -2.59
N LYS A 64 -2.03 1.09 -2.03
CA LYS A 64 -2.00 1.41 -0.61
C LYS A 64 -2.10 0.14 0.23
N GLN A 65 -2.93 -0.79 -0.18
CA GLN A 65 -3.04 -2.05 0.54
C GLN A 65 -1.73 -2.83 0.49
N ALA A 66 -1.06 -2.83 -0.67
CA ALA A 66 0.22 -3.50 -0.80
C ALA A 66 1.28 -2.86 0.09
N GLU A 67 1.25 -1.53 0.20
CA GLU A 67 2.18 -0.82 1.06
C GLU A 67 1.98 -1.17 2.53
N LEU A 68 0.73 -1.34 2.95
CA LEU A 68 0.45 -1.74 4.31
C LEU A 68 0.98 -3.13 4.61
N ILE A 69 0.85 -4.04 3.66
CA ILE A 69 1.41 -5.37 3.80
C ILE A 69 2.93 -5.30 3.93
N GLN A 70 3.57 -4.47 3.10
CA GLN A 70 5.01 -4.32 3.15
C GLN A 70 5.46 -3.76 4.49
N GLU A 71 4.71 -2.82 5.05
CA GLU A 71 5.01 -2.27 6.37
C GLU A 71 4.94 -3.34 7.45
N ARG A 72 3.93 -4.21 7.36
CA ARG A 72 3.83 -5.31 8.32
C ARG A 72 5.00 -6.27 8.21
N VAL A 73 5.43 -6.55 6.98
CA VAL A 73 6.58 -7.43 6.78
C VAL A 73 7.84 -6.78 7.34
N ASN A 74 8.05 -5.49 7.07
CA ASN A 74 9.22 -4.80 7.58
C ASN A 74 9.24 -4.76 9.10
N LEU A 75 8.10 -4.49 9.71
CA LEU A 75 7.98 -4.47 11.14
C LEU A 75 8.26 -5.86 11.73
N SER A 76 7.72 -6.88 11.08
CA SER A 76 7.90 -8.25 11.55
C SER A 76 9.36 -8.67 11.47
N GLU A 77 10.04 -8.29 10.40
CA GLU A 77 11.46 -8.61 10.27
C GLU A 77 12.28 -7.93 11.36
N HIS A 78 11.94 -6.70 11.68
CA HIS A 78 12.62 -6.01 12.77
C HIS A 78 12.39 -6.73 14.10
N ILE A 79 11.14 -7.09 14.39
CA ILE A 79 10.81 -7.74 15.65
C ILE A 79 11.48 -9.10 15.75
N TYR A 80 11.49 -9.87 14.67
CA TYR A 80 12.12 -11.19 14.69
C TYR A 80 13.63 -11.11 14.75
N SER A 81 14.21 -9.96 14.47
CA SER A 81 15.65 -9.77 14.64
C SER A 81 16.03 -9.47 16.08
N ILE A 82 15.05 -9.16 16.92
CA ILE A 82 15.29 -8.84 18.31
C ILE A 82 15.24 -10.12 19.15
N ASP A 83 16.17 -10.21 20.09
CA ASP A 83 16.18 -11.32 21.02
C ASP A 83 15.28 -10.99 22.18
N PHE A 84 14.20 -11.70 22.34
CA PHE A 84 13.40 -11.58 23.55
C PHE A 84 13.09 -12.98 24.06
N ASN A 85 12.99 -13.11 25.36
CA ASN A 85 12.95 -14.42 25.98
C ASN A 85 11.58 -14.84 26.46
N PHE A 86 10.56 -14.49 25.71
CA PHE A 86 9.21 -14.96 25.97
C PHE A 86 8.53 -15.28 24.65
N LYS A 87 7.49 -16.09 24.72
CA LYS A 87 6.73 -16.43 23.53
C LYS A 87 5.53 -15.50 23.43
N PRO A 88 5.42 -14.73 22.35
CA PRO A 88 4.31 -13.80 22.24
C PRO A 88 2.95 -14.50 22.17
N VAL A 89 1.96 -13.86 22.75
CA VAL A 89 0.59 -14.31 22.67
C VAL A 89 -0.08 -13.55 21.53
N LEU A 90 -0.79 -14.27 20.67
CA LEU A 90 -1.44 -13.63 19.52
C LEU A 90 -2.41 -12.57 19.99
N LEU A 91 -2.42 -11.48 19.26
CA LEU A 91 -3.34 -10.35 19.45
C LEU A 91 -3.17 -9.61 20.77
N LYS A 92 -2.20 -9.96 21.58
CA LYS A 92 -1.92 -9.22 22.80
C LYS A 92 -1.02 -8.05 22.46
N GLU A 93 -1.24 -6.92 23.11
CA GLU A 93 -0.41 -5.74 22.86
C GLU A 93 0.91 -5.82 23.56
N TYR A 94 1.97 -5.48 22.85
CA TYR A 94 3.30 -5.37 23.40
C TYR A 94 3.87 -4.01 23.02
N PHE A 95 4.88 -3.58 23.76
CA PHE A 95 5.52 -2.30 23.53
C PHE A 95 6.87 -2.55 22.87
N LEU A 96 7.03 -2.03 21.65
CA LEU A 96 8.24 -2.24 20.88
C LEU A 96 9.22 -1.10 21.13
N TYR A 97 10.43 -1.48 21.48
CA TYR A 97 11.54 -0.55 21.66
C TYR A 97 12.60 -0.89 20.63
N GLU A 98 13.57 -0.02 20.46
CA GLU A 98 14.60 -0.24 19.44
C GLU A 98 15.29 -1.59 19.57
N LYS A 99 15.52 -2.02 20.79
CA LYS A 99 16.28 -3.25 21.03
C LYS A 99 15.48 -4.32 21.74
N GLY A 100 14.22 -4.15 21.90
CA GLY A 100 13.46 -5.15 22.64
C GLY A 100 11.96 -5.01 22.52
N LEU A 101 11.29 -6.00 23.07
CA LEU A 101 9.84 -6.06 23.11
C LEU A 101 9.46 -6.30 24.56
N SER A 102 8.52 -5.53 25.07
CA SER A 102 8.17 -5.61 26.48
C SER A 102 6.67 -5.53 26.70
N LEU A 103 6.23 -6.00 27.84
CA LEU A 103 4.85 -5.85 28.26
C LEU A 103 4.64 -4.54 28.99
N ILE A 104 5.70 -3.81 29.28
CA ILE A 104 5.62 -2.62 30.12
C ILE A 104 5.68 -1.37 29.25
N SER A 105 4.73 -0.46 29.48
CA SER A 105 4.66 0.76 28.69
C SER A 105 5.81 1.69 29.04
N PRO A 106 6.20 2.59 28.11
CA PRO A 106 7.34 3.46 28.35
C PRO A 106 7.15 4.42 29.52
N ARG A 107 5.92 4.64 29.93
CA ARG A 107 5.66 5.54 31.05
C ARG A 107 5.89 4.90 32.39
N GLU A 108 5.98 3.57 32.42
CA GLU A 108 5.98 2.84 33.67
C GLU A 108 7.34 2.39 34.16
N TRP A 109 8.38 2.60 33.36
CA TRP A 109 9.69 2.12 33.74
C TRP A 109 10.80 2.82 32.97
N ASN A 110 12.04 2.59 33.44
CA ASN A 110 13.20 3.13 32.76
C ASN A 110 13.63 2.09 31.72
N HIS A 111 13.45 2.45 30.44
CA HIS A 111 13.72 1.54 29.35
C HIS A 111 14.97 1.91 28.54
N GLU A 112 15.89 2.65 29.13
CA GLU A 112 17.08 3.09 28.42
C GLU A 112 17.86 1.96 27.80
N HIS A 113 17.90 0.83 28.48
CA HIS A 113 18.64 -0.33 27.96
C HIS A 113 18.02 -0.91 26.71
N LEU A 114 16.77 -0.62 26.42
CA LEU A 114 16.09 -1.08 25.21
C LEU A 114 16.03 -0.01 24.13
N GLY A 115 16.49 1.21 24.43
CA GLY A 115 16.45 2.30 23.49
C GLY A 115 15.10 2.99 23.51
N ASP A 116 14.84 3.71 22.43
CA ASP A 116 13.62 4.52 22.34
C ASP A 116 12.42 3.64 22.06
N PHE A 117 11.28 4.10 22.59
CA PHE A 117 10.01 3.43 22.31
C PHE A 117 9.63 3.70 20.86
N ILE A 118 9.19 2.67 20.17
CA ILE A 118 8.80 2.80 18.78
C ILE A 118 7.27 2.83 18.63
N SER A 119 6.60 1.79 19.12
CA SER A 119 5.17 1.67 18.91
C SER A 119 4.61 0.54 19.71
N THR A 120 3.30 0.55 19.90
CA THR A 120 2.58 -0.60 20.42
C THR A 120 2.30 -1.54 19.25
N VAL A 121 2.52 -2.82 19.44
CA VAL A 121 2.40 -3.82 18.37
C VAL A 121 1.66 -5.04 18.87
N ARG A 122 1.19 -5.85 17.94
CA ARG A 122 0.60 -7.14 18.26
C ARG A 122 0.88 -8.13 17.14
N GLN A 123 0.96 -9.39 17.49
CA GLN A 123 1.18 -10.45 16.53
C GLN A 123 -0.14 -10.95 15.98
N LEU A 124 -0.20 -11.08 14.66
CA LEU A 124 -1.38 -11.58 13.98
C LEU A 124 -1.29 -13.10 13.78
N GLY A 125 -2.39 -13.70 13.39
CA GLY A 125 -2.46 -15.15 13.22
C GLY A 125 -1.53 -15.73 12.18
N ASP A 126 -1.08 -14.90 11.22
CA ASP A 126 -0.14 -15.34 10.18
C ASP A 126 1.31 -15.10 10.61
N SER A 127 1.55 -14.80 11.85
CA SER A 127 2.86 -14.54 12.44
C SER A 127 3.48 -13.21 12.02
N THR A 128 2.75 -12.37 11.33
CA THR A 128 3.22 -11.00 11.10
C THR A 128 2.81 -10.13 12.28
N TRP A 129 3.42 -8.97 12.36
CA TRP A 129 3.16 -8.02 13.43
C TRP A 129 2.62 -6.74 12.84
N GLU A 130 1.72 -6.10 13.55
CA GLU A 130 1.21 -4.80 13.11
C GLU A 130 1.27 -3.81 14.24
N LYS A 131 1.34 -2.53 13.91
CA LYS A 131 1.22 -1.48 14.90
C LYS A 131 -0.24 -1.31 15.26
N THR A 132 -0.49 -1.13 16.53
CA THR A 132 -1.87 -0.97 16.98
C THR A 132 -2.26 0.47 17.25
#